data_acc9147f2cc055827f8d294b154e837b
#
_entry.id   acc9147f2cc055827f8d294b154e837b
#
_cell.length_a   1.000
_cell.length_b   1.000
_cell.length_c   1.000
_cell.angle_alpha   90.00
_cell.angle_beta   90.00
_cell.angle_gamma   90.00
#
_symmetry.space_group_name_H-M   'P 1'
#
loop_
_entity.id
_entity.type
_entity.pdbx_description
1 polymer ?
#
loop_
_entity_poly.entity_id
_entity_poly.type
_entity_poly.pdbx_seq_one_letter_code
_entity_poly.pdbx_strand_id
1 'polypeptide(L)'
;MTYRGFHYRVTLPLLAGCIALWCVLRPSTEIAIPLLALCGVVVLFTFPWDNWAVRRGLWDFPEERLIGRIDRLPIEEIAFFVLQTLQVSFLTLALCAMMPSNEAGQADFSLNVGVRIGGMLLAWLVIGRLSSSWRNRNKQYRYAWHLFYWFLPVVVVQWLFGYDILAPRLPVILGSTFVIGTLLSMADVWAVRRGIWYFDKSQITRVYVAGILPWEEVAFFYTTSFLVSQSILVLAPSTLR
;
A
#
# COMPACT_ATOMS: atom_id res chain seq x y z
N MET A 1 -6.62 -7.12 23.09
CA MET A 1 -6.26 -5.76 22.59
C MET A 1 -7.23 -5.39 21.49
N THR A 2 -7.72 -4.15 21.45
CA THR A 2 -8.59 -3.65 20.37
C THR A 2 -7.78 -3.20 19.17
N TYR A 3 -8.41 -3.07 17.99
CA TYR A 3 -7.74 -2.56 16.79
C TYR A 3 -7.28 -1.09 16.99
N ARG A 4 -8.12 -0.25 17.61
CA ARG A 4 -7.71 1.09 18.05
C ARG A 4 -6.45 1.07 18.92
N GLY A 5 -6.34 0.11 19.84
CA GLY A 5 -5.16 -0.08 20.69
C GLY A 5 -3.89 -0.44 19.93
N PHE A 6 -4.03 -1.11 18.77
CA PHE A 6 -2.92 -1.35 17.83
C PHE A 6 -2.42 -0.03 17.22
N HIS A 7 -3.32 0.84 16.76
CA HIS A 7 -2.91 2.16 16.24
C HIS A 7 -2.12 2.98 17.25
N TYR A 8 -2.60 3.06 18.50
CA TYR A 8 -1.90 3.84 19.54
C TYR A 8 -0.51 3.31 19.87
N ARG A 9 -0.28 2.01 19.76
CA ARG A 9 0.98 1.38 20.17
C ARG A 9 1.97 1.16 19.03
N VAL A 10 1.50 1.13 17.79
CA VAL A 10 2.31 0.77 16.62
C VAL A 10 2.25 1.85 15.55
N THR A 11 1.09 2.02 14.91
CA THR A 11 1.03 2.84 13.70
C THR A 11 1.24 4.33 13.97
N LEU A 12 0.70 4.87 15.06
CA LEU A 12 0.90 6.28 15.42
C LEU A 12 2.34 6.58 15.89
N PRO A 13 2.99 5.78 16.75
CA PRO A 13 4.41 5.98 17.07
C PRO A 13 5.32 5.87 15.84
N LEU A 14 5.06 4.92 14.93
CA LEU A 14 5.81 4.81 13.69
C LEU A 14 5.63 6.06 12.82
N LEU A 15 4.39 6.54 12.68
CA LEU A 15 4.10 7.77 11.95
C LEU A 15 4.82 8.97 12.58
N ALA A 16 4.76 9.10 13.91
CA ALA A 16 5.46 10.18 14.62
C ALA A 16 6.97 10.16 14.36
N GLY A 17 7.59 8.98 14.32
CA GLY A 17 9.00 8.82 13.95
C GLY A 17 9.29 9.27 12.50
N CYS A 18 8.44 8.91 11.54
CA CYS A 18 8.58 9.33 10.13
C CYS A 18 8.43 10.86 9.99
N ILE A 19 7.43 11.46 10.67
CA ILE A 19 7.23 12.92 10.68
C ILE A 19 8.43 13.62 11.34
N ALA A 20 8.91 13.13 12.48
CA ALA A 20 10.06 13.73 13.17
C ALA A 20 11.31 13.71 12.26
N LEU A 21 11.58 12.59 11.59
CA LEU A 21 12.69 12.50 10.64
C LEU A 21 12.54 13.51 9.50
N TRP A 22 11.36 13.60 8.90
CA TRP A 22 11.04 14.58 7.86
C TRP A 22 11.24 16.02 8.34
N CYS A 23 10.72 16.37 9.52
CA CYS A 23 10.83 17.71 10.09
C CYS A 23 12.27 18.13 10.36
N VAL A 24 13.13 17.19 10.71
CA VAL A 24 14.57 17.46 10.93
C VAL A 24 15.32 17.65 9.62
N LEU A 25 15.01 16.87 8.60
CA LEU A 25 15.77 16.85 7.35
C LEU A 25 15.34 17.93 6.36
N ARG A 26 14.05 18.09 6.11
CA ARG A 26 13.53 19.01 5.10
C ARG A 26 12.05 19.33 5.27
N PRO A 27 11.64 20.08 6.30
CA PRO A 27 10.22 20.43 6.48
C PRO A 27 9.75 21.35 5.35
N SER A 28 8.54 21.09 4.83
CA SER A 28 7.88 21.94 3.83
C SER A 28 6.37 21.80 3.92
N THR A 29 5.66 22.93 3.79
CA THR A 29 4.19 22.95 3.73
C THR A 29 3.64 22.60 2.34
N GLU A 30 4.48 22.65 1.30
CA GLU A 30 4.09 22.35 -0.09
C GLU A 30 3.62 20.91 -0.27
N ILE A 31 3.95 20.02 0.68
CA ILE A 31 3.55 18.61 0.64
C ILE A 31 2.10 18.38 1.09
N ALA A 32 1.45 19.34 1.74
CA ALA A 32 0.13 19.14 2.34
C ALA A 32 -0.94 18.72 1.31
N ILE A 33 -1.02 19.41 0.18
CA ILE A 33 -1.98 19.08 -0.89
C ILE A 33 -1.68 17.71 -1.52
N PRO A 34 -0.45 17.40 -1.94
CA PRO A 34 -0.08 16.05 -2.41
C PRO A 34 -0.42 14.94 -1.42
N LEU A 35 -0.14 15.12 -0.12
CA LEU A 35 -0.46 14.13 0.91
C LEU A 35 -1.96 13.91 1.05
N LEU A 36 -2.76 14.99 1.13
CA LEU A 36 -4.22 14.89 1.22
C LEU A 36 -4.81 14.21 0.00
N ALA A 37 -4.36 14.59 -1.20
CA ALA A 37 -4.79 13.98 -2.45
C ALA A 37 -4.44 12.48 -2.47
N LEU A 38 -3.22 12.12 -2.08
CA LEU A 38 -2.78 10.72 -2.05
C LEU A 38 -3.57 9.91 -1.03
N CYS A 39 -3.81 10.42 0.18
CA CYS A 39 -4.65 9.74 1.17
C CYS A 39 -6.07 9.50 0.63
N GLY A 40 -6.67 10.48 -0.03
CA GLY A 40 -7.98 10.34 -0.67
C GLY A 40 -7.98 9.25 -1.75
N VAL A 41 -6.99 9.28 -2.65
CA VAL A 41 -6.84 8.26 -3.71
C VAL A 41 -6.65 6.88 -3.11
N VAL A 42 -5.80 6.72 -2.11
CA VAL A 42 -5.55 5.41 -1.46
C VAL A 42 -6.83 4.88 -0.82
N VAL A 43 -7.57 5.70 -0.07
CA VAL A 43 -8.83 5.26 0.53
C VAL A 43 -9.84 4.86 -0.56
N LEU A 44 -10.04 5.66 -1.59
CA LEU A 44 -10.97 5.35 -2.69
C LEU A 44 -10.59 4.10 -3.46
N PHE A 45 -9.30 3.85 -3.63
CA PHE A 45 -8.78 2.68 -4.35
C PHE A 45 -8.81 1.41 -3.50
N THR A 46 -8.44 1.50 -2.21
CA THR A 46 -8.29 0.33 -1.33
C THR A 46 -9.64 -0.12 -0.74
N PHE A 47 -10.54 0.83 -0.45
CA PHE A 47 -11.84 0.54 0.16
C PHE A 47 -12.67 -0.51 -0.58
N PRO A 48 -12.89 -0.46 -1.91
CA PRO A 48 -13.64 -1.49 -2.63
C PRO A 48 -12.92 -2.84 -2.66
N TRP A 49 -11.59 -2.84 -2.72
CA TRP A 49 -10.76 -4.04 -2.72
C TRP A 49 -10.88 -4.79 -1.40
N ASP A 50 -10.72 -4.09 -0.29
CA ASP A 50 -10.74 -4.67 1.03
C ASP A 50 -12.16 -5.08 1.46
N ASN A 51 -13.18 -4.27 1.16
CA ASN A 51 -14.58 -4.68 1.34
C ASN A 51 -14.91 -5.98 0.59
N TRP A 52 -14.39 -6.13 -0.63
CA TRP A 52 -14.56 -7.37 -1.38
C TRP A 52 -13.90 -8.55 -0.66
N ALA A 53 -12.70 -8.37 -0.11
CA ALA A 53 -11.94 -9.39 0.59
C ALA A 53 -12.65 -9.84 1.88
N VAL A 54 -13.08 -8.90 2.71
CA VAL A 54 -13.85 -9.18 3.94
C VAL A 54 -15.20 -9.83 3.61
N ARG A 55 -15.90 -9.34 2.58
CA ARG A 55 -17.17 -9.94 2.12
C ARG A 55 -17.00 -11.39 1.67
N ARG A 56 -15.83 -11.77 1.16
CA ARG A 56 -15.46 -13.12 0.77
C ARG A 56 -14.85 -13.95 1.90
N GLY A 57 -14.67 -13.34 3.07
CA GLY A 57 -14.08 -13.98 4.24
C GLY A 57 -12.62 -14.38 4.04
N LEU A 58 -11.82 -13.60 3.26
CA LEU A 58 -10.38 -13.81 3.17
C LEU A 58 -9.74 -13.56 4.52
N TRP A 59 -10.15 -12.46 5.15
CA TRP A 59 -9.88 -12.12 6.54
C TRP A 59 -11.11 -11.50 7.19
N ASP A 60 -11.12 -11.45 8.51
CA ASP A 60 -12.17 -10.76 9.26
C ASP A 60 -11.65 -10.36 10.65
N PHE A 61 -12.46 -9.59 11.35
CA PHE A 61 -12.15 -8.93 12.61
C PHE A 61 -13.18 -9.28 13.66
N PRO A 62 -12.79 -9.66 14.89
CA PRO A 62 -13.73 -9.85 16.00
C PRO A 62 -14.46 -8.55 16.36
N GLU A 63 -15.79 -8.55 16.35
CA GLU A 63 -16.63 -7.35 16.53
C GLU A 63 -16.35 -6.62 17.86
N GLU A 64 -16.07 -7.36 18.93
CA GLU A 64 -15.77 -6.81 20.24
C GLU A 64 -14.44 -6.02 20.31
N ARG A 65 -13.66 -6.03 19.22
CA ARG A 65 -12.37 -5.33 19.11
C ARG A 65 -12.42 -4.07 18.28
N LEU A 66 -13.57 -3.78 17.67
CA LEU A 66 -13.77 -2.69 16.74
C LEU A 66 -14.53 -1.52 17.40
N ILE A 67 -14.37 -0.33 16.84
CA ILE A 67 -15.23 0.83 17.16
C ILE A 67 -16.54 0.73 16.35
N GLY A 68 -16.45 0.28 15.10
CA GLY A 68 -17.57 0.15 14.19
C GLY A 68 -17.11 -0.14 12.77
N ARG A 69 -18.07 -0.28 11.84
CA ARG A 69 -17.80 -0.58 10.44
C ARG A 69 -18.46 0.44 9.50
N ILE A 70 -17.83 0.66 8.36
CA ILE A 70 -18.42 1.29 7.18
C ILE A 70 -18.50 0.19 6.11
N ASP A 71 -19.74 -0.20 5.73
CA ASP A 71 -20.02 -1.43 4.98
C ASP A 71 -19.46 -2.66 5.72
N ARG A 72 -18.40 -3.29 5.25
CA ARG A 72 -17.76 -4.46 5.88
C ARG A 72 -16.47 -4.11 6.61
N LEU A 73 -15.90 -2.94 6.34
CA LEU A 73 -14.60 -2.55 6.88
C LEU A 73 -14.71 -1.88 8.24
N PRO A 74 -13.84 -2.25 9.20
CA PRO A 74 -13.63 -1.46 10.41
C PRO A 74 -13.23 -0.02 10.08
N ILE A 75 -13.71 0.92 10.86
CA ILE A 75 -13.28 2.34 10.77
C ILE A 75 -11.77 2.42 10.97
N GLU A 76 -11.23 1.58 11.84
CA GLU A 76 -9.80 1.47 12.09
C GLU A 76 -9.01 1.00 10.87
N GLU A 77 -9.58 0.12 10.02
CA GLU A 77 -8.93 -0.31 8.78
C GLU A 77 -8.80 0.85 7.79
N ILE A 78 -9.86 1.65 7.67
CA ILE A 78 -9.82 2.86 6.83
C ILE A 78 -8.78 3.86 7.37
N ALA A 79 -8.71 4.02 8.70
CA ALA A 79 -7.67 4.82 9.34
C ALA A 79 -6.27 4.25 9.07
N PHE A 80 -6.11 2.92 9.05
CA PHE A 80 -4.85 2.26 8.72
C PHE A 80 -4.35 2.65 7.32
N PHE A 81 -5.21 2.69 6.30
CA PHE A 81 -4.84 3.12 4.95
C PHE A 81 -4.22 4.51 4.94
N VAL A 82 -4.83 5.44 5.68
CA VAL A 82 -4.31 6.82 5.80
C VAL A 82 -2.98 6.84 6.56
N LEU A 83 -2.91 6.15 7.69
CA LEU A 83 -1.71 6.13 8.54
C LEU A 83 -0.51 5.51 7.80
N GLN A 84 -0.69 4.39 7.09
CA GLN A 84 0.35 3.78 6.27
C GLN A 84 0.78 4.71 5.13
N THR A 85 -0.16 5.36 4.45
CA THR A 85 0.15 6.32 3.38
C THR A 85 1.03 7.45 3.89
N LEU A 86 0.72 8.01 5.04
CA LEU A 86 1.52 9.07 5.65
C LEU A 86 2.91 8.57 6.09
N GLN A 87 3.00 7.38 6.71
CA GLN A 87 4.27 6.77 7.12
C GLN A 87 5.22 6.61 5.93
N VAL A 88 4.74 5.97 4.86
CA VAL A 88 5.54 5.75 3.65
C VAL A 88 5.92 7.08 3.00
N SER A 89 4.98 8.02 2.88
CA SER A 89 5.22 9.31 2.24
C SER A 89 6.28 10.13 2.98
N PHE A 90 6.15 10.29 4.29
CA PHE A 90 7.13 11.05 5.08
C PHE A 90 8.50 10.39 5.07
N LEU A 91 8.58 9.06 5.18
CA LEU A 91 9.86 8.37 5.09
C LEU A 91 10.49 8.50 3.70
N THR A 92 9.71 8.36 2.63
CA THR A 92 10.20 8.52 1.24
C THR A 92 10.80 9.90 1.03
N LEU A 93 10.09 10.96 1.46
CA LEU A 93 10.57 12.33 1.33
C LEU A 93 11.79 12.63 2.20
N ALA A 94 11.84 12.06 3.40
CA ALA A 94 13.03 12.15 4.27
C ALA A 94 14.25 11.49 3.62
N LEU A 95 14.08 10.31 3.00
CA LEU A 95 15.14 9.64 2.26
C LEU A 95 15.55 10.42 1.00
N CYS A 96 14.63 11.11 0.31
CA CYS A 96 14.99 12.02 -0.78
C CYS A 96 15.91 13.15 -0.30
N ALA A 97 15.66 13.71 0.89
CA ALA A 97 16.50 14.74 1.46
C ALA A 97 17.92 14.22 1.81
N MET A 98 18.02 12.95 2.20
CA MET A 98 19.31 12.30 2.50
C MET A 98 20.06 11.85 1.24
N MET A 99 19.35 11.59 0.14
CA MET A 99 19.88 11.08 -1.11
C MET A 99 19.49 12.03 -2.25
N PRO A 100 20.07 13.25 -2.32
CA PRO A 100 19.71 14.22 -3.34
C PRO A 100 20.03 13.67 -4.74
N SER A 101 19.19 13.97 -5.73
CA SER A 101 19.43 13.68 -7.13
C SER A 101 19.36 14.99 -7.92
N ASN A 102 20.25 15.12 -8.88
CA ASN A 102 20.27 16.29 -9.77
C ASN A 102 19.27 16.13 -10.95
N GLU A 103 18.62 14.99 -11.06
CA GLU A 103 17.67 14.70 -12.15
C GLU A 103 16.25 15.11 -11.72
N ALA A 104 15.75 16.19 -12.30
CA ALA A 104 14.37 16.62 -12.18
C ALA A 104 13.54 16.00 -13.30
N GLY A 105 13.16 14.72 -13.16
CA GLY A 105 12.31 14.04 -14.12
C GLY A 105 10.90 14.65 -14.17
N GLN A 106 10.22 14.48 -15.30
CA GLN A 106 8.83 14.87 -15.50
C GLN A 106 7.95 13.67 -15.85
N ALA A 107 6.69 13.73 -15.49
CA ALA A 107 5.72 12.71 -15.88
C ALA A 107 5.39 12.86 -17.37
N ASP A 108 5.38 11.76 -18.10
CA ASP A 108 5.05 11.71 -19.52
C ASP A 108 3.55 11.48 -19.74
N PHE A 109 2.85 12.52 -20.16
CA PHE A 109 1.43 12.47 -20.52
C PHE A 109 1.21 12.43 -22.03
N SER A 110 2.19 11.96 -22.81
CA SER A 110 2.06 11.84 -24.27
C SER A 110 0.94 10.87 -24.68
N LEU A 111 0.43 11.04 -25.88
CA LEU A 111 -0.58 10.13 -26.46
C LEU A 111 -0.05 8.69 -26.53
N ASN A 112 1.24 8.50 -26.78
CA ASN A 112 1.86 7.17 -26.82
C ASN A 112 1.79 6.46 -25.47
N VAL A 113 2.04 7.16 -24.37
CA VAL A 113 1.87 6.62 -23.01
C VAL A 113 0.39 6.34 -22.73
N GLY A 114 -0.51 7.23 -23.12
CA GLY A 114 -1.96 7.02 -23.00
C GLY A 114 -2.44 5.74 -23.72
N VAL A 115 -1.96 5.50 -24.93
CA VAL A 115 -2.28 4.28 -25.70
C VAL A 115 -1.74 3.02 -25.00
N ARG A 116 -0.51 3.06 -24.47
CA ARG A 116 0.09 1.93 -23.73
C ARG A 116 -0.71 1.62 -22.45
N ILE A 117 -1.10 2.64 -21.69
CA ILE A 117 -1.94 2.48 -20.51
C ILE A 117 -3.29 1.88 -20.89
N GLY A 118 -3.94 2.39 -21.94
CA GLY A 118 -5.21 1.85 -22.43
C GLY A 118 -5.10 0.38 -22.82
N GLY A 119 -4.05 0.02 -23.57
CA GLY A 119 -3.78 -1.38 -23.95
C GLY A 119 -3.53 -2.28 -22.73
N MET A 120 -2.78 -1.79 -21.73
CA MET A 120 -2.53 -2.51 -20.49
C MET A 120 -3.82 -2.72 -19.68
N LEU A 121 -4.67 -1.69 -19.55
CA LEU A 121 -5.96 -1.80 -18.84
C LEU A 121 -6.89 -2.80 -19.55
N LEU A 122 -6.92 -2.79 -20.88
CA LEU A 122 -7.69 -3.79 -21.64
C LEU A 122 -7.16 -5.20 -21.38
N ALA A 123 -5.86 -5.42 -21.45
CA ALA A 123 -5.23 -6.69 -21.14
C ALA A 123 -5.55 -7.15 -19.69
N TRP A 124 -5.50 -6.24 -18.74
CA TRP A 124 -5.87 -6.50 -17.34
C TRP A 124 -7.33 -6.98 -17.21
N LEU A 125 -8.29 -6.32 -17.88
CA LEU A 125 -9.69 -6.73 -17.88
C LEU A 125 -9.87 -8.14 -18.49
N VAL A 126 -9.19 -8.41 -19.62
CA VAL A 126 -9.21 -9.72 -20.27
C VAL A 126 -8.64 -10.81 -19.36
N ILE A 127 -7.49 -10.56 -18.72
CA ILE A 127 -6.89 -11.48 -17.75
C ILE A 127 -7.84 -11.76 -16.59
N GLY A 128 -8.49 -10.73 -16.06
CA GLY A 128 -9.49 -10.87 -14.98
C GLY A 128 -10.66 -11.77 -15.38
N ARG A 129 -11.15 -11.60 -16.60
CA ARG A 129 -12.24 -12.42 -17.14
C ARG A 129 -11.82 -13.88 -17.34
N LEU A 130 -10.68 -14.10 -17.99
CA LEU A 130 -10.18 -15.45 -18.30
C LEU A 130 -9.77 -16.23 -17.06
N SER A 131 -9.15 -15.57 -16.07
CA SER A 131 -8.68 -16.20 -14.82
C SER A 131 -9.79 -16.43 -13.79
N SER A 132 -10.99 -15.91 -14.00
CA SER A 132 -12.10 -16.00 -13.05
C SER A 132 -12.47 -17.43 -12.67
N SER A 133 -12.57 -18.33 -13.66
CA SER A 133 -12.90 -19.75 -13.46
C SER A 133 -11.79 -20.49 -12.71
N TRP A 134 -10.54 -20.19 -13.05
CA TRP A 134 -9.37 -20.75 -12.34
C TRP A 134 -9.34 -20.32 -10.87
N ARG A 135 -9.47 -19.02 -10.59
CA ARG A 135 -9.54 -18.48 -9.24
C ARG A 135 -10.65 -19.11 -8.39
N ASN A 136 -11.82 -19.33 -8.97
CA ASN A 136 -12.96 -19.91 -8.26
C ASN A 136 -12.72 -21.40 -7.89
N ARG A 137 -12.00 -22.14 -8.74
CA ARG A 137 -11.62 -23.54 -8.48
C ARG A 137 -10.46 -23.67 -7.48
N ASN A 138 -9.50 -22.75 -7.54
CA ASN A 138 -8.26 -22.78 -6.75
C ASN A 138 -8.33 -21.78 -5.58
N LYS A 139 -9.21 -22.04 -4.61
CA LYS A 139 -9.48 -21.13 -3.50
C LYS A 139 -8.23 -20.73 -2.74
N GLN A 140 -7.27 -21.62 -2.54
CA GLN A 140 -6.02 -21.39 -1.82
C GLN A 140 -5.13 -20.27 -2.41
N TYR A 141 -5.32 -19.89 -3.68
CA TYR A 141 -4.59 -18.78 -4.31
C TYR A 141 -5.43 -17.50 -4.41
N ARG A 142 -6.59 -17.47 -3.77
CA ARG A 142 -7.54 -16.36 -3.94
C ARG A 142 -6.97 -15.04 -3.42
N TYR A 143 -6.30 -15.07 -2.27
CA TYR A 143 -5.68 -13.87 -1.74
C TYR A 143 -4.54 -13.38 -2.63
N ALA A 144 -3.56 -14.22 -2.94
CA ALA A 144 -2.45 -13.86 -3.83
C ALA A 144 -2.95 -13.32 -5.19
N TRP A 145 -3.93 -14.03 -5.80
CA TRP A 145 -4.51 -13.58 -7.06
C TRP A 145 -5.17 -12.21 -6.92
N HIS A 146 -5.96 -11.99 -5.87
CA HIS A 146 -6.65 -10.72 -5.63
C HIS A 146 -5.67 -9.58 -5.40
N LEU A 147 -4.61 -9.81 -4.63
CA LEU A 147 -3.54 -8.87 -4.38
C LEU A 147 -2.86 -8.43 -5.69
N PHE A 148 -2.29 -9.36 -6.43
CA PHE A 148 -1.54 -9.01 -7.63
C PHE A 148 -2.42 -8.50 -8.77
N TYR A 149 -3.61 -9.06 -8.94
CA TYR A 149 -4.55 -8.57 -9.94
C TYR A 149 -4.98 -7.13 -9.70
N TRP A 150 -5.13 -6.71 -8.44
CA TRP A 150 -5.56 -5.35 -8.11
C TRP A 150 -4.41 -4.34 -8.16
N PHE A 151 -3.27 -4.65 -7.58
CA PHE A 151 -2.18 -3.69 -7.39
C PHE A 151 -1.17 -3.62 -8.54
N LEU A 152 -0.87 -4.75 -9.21
CA LEU A 152 0.16 -4.79 -10.25
C LEU A 152 -0.12 -3.84 -11.43
N PRO A 153 -1.36 -3.69 -11.94
CA PRO A 153 -1.65 -2.71 -12.99
C PRO A 153 -1.28 -1.28 -12.61
N VAL A 154 -1.47 -0.91 -11.34
CA VAL A 154 -1.11 0.44 -10.87
C VAL A 154 0.39 0.65 -10.89
N VAL A 155 1.18 -0.37 -10.48
CA VAL A 155 2.65 -0.33 -10.62
C VAL A 155 3.04 -0.07 -12.06
N VAL A 156 2.47 -0.84 -13.01
CA VAL A 156 2.80 -0.68 -14.44
C VAL A 156 2.42 0.71 -14.94
N VAL A 157 1.24 1.20 -14.59
CA VAL A 157 0.81 2.58 -14.97
C VAL A 157 1.78 3.62 -14.43
N GLN A 158 2.16 3.55 -13.15
CA GLN A 158 3.10 4.49 -12.55
C GLN A 158 4.44 4.53 -13.28
N TRP A 159 4.97 3.38 -13.69
CA TRP A 159 6.22 3.30 -14.44
C TRP A 159 6.08 3.74 -15.90
N LEU A 160 4.93 3.59 -16.52
CA LEU A 160 4.71 4.05 -17.91
C LEU A 160 4.74 5.56 -18.03
N PHE A 161 4.16 6.30 -17.08
CA PHE A 161 4.15 7.77 -17.17
C PHE A 161 5.15 8.45 -16.23
N GLY A 162 5.61 7.78 -15.20
CA GLY A 162 6.51 8.36 -14.18
C GLY A 162 7.97 7.90 -14.28
N TYR A 163 8.37 7.22 -15.35
CA TYR A 163 9.69 6.60 -15.46
C TYR A 163 10.85 7.56 -15.13
N ASP A 164 10.85 8.77 -15.71
CA ASP A 164 11.91 9.75 -15.53
C ASP A 164 12.01 10.31 -14.11
N ILE A 165 10.91 10.21 -13.34
CA ILE A 165 10.87 10.56 -11.91
C ILE A 165 11.31 9.38 -11.05
N LEU A 166 10.82 8.18 -11.37
CA LEU A 166 10.92 7.01 -10.50
C LEU A 166 12.26 6.29 -10.64
N ALA A 167 12.82 6.20 -11.85
CA ALA A 167 14.05 5.48 -12.11
C ALA A 167 15.25 6.04 -11.34
N PRO A 168 15.51 7.37 -11.31
CA PRO A 168 16.59 7.93 -10.50
C PRO A 168 16.36 7.79 -8.99
N ARG A 169 15.11 7.62 -8.57
CA ARG A 169 14.71 7.49 -7.16
C ARG A 169 14.49 6.04 -6.71
N LEU A 170 14.82 5.07 -7.54
CA LEU A 170 14.63 3.65 -7.20
C LEU A 170 15.25 3.25 -5.85
N PRO A 171 16.47 3.67 -5.46
CA PRO A 171 17.01 3.36 -4.14
C PRO A 171 16.17 3.91 -2.98
N VAL A 172 15.60 5.10 -3.12
CA VAL A 172 14.69 5.71 -2.13
C VAL A 172 13.39 4.93 -2.03
N ILE A 173 12.81 4.58 -3.18
CA ILE A 173 11.58 3.76 -3.27
C ILE A 173 11.79 2.42 -2.57
N LEU A 174 12.87 1.72 -2.90
CA LEU A 174 13.17 0.42 -2.31
C LEU A 174 13.48 0.55 -0.81
N GLY A 175 14.21 1.59 -0.39
CA GLY A 175 14.54 1.84 1.01
C GLY A 175 13.29 2.08 1.85
N SER A 176 12.40 3.00 1.45
CA SER A 176 11.15 3.28 2.16
C SER A 176 10.21 2.07 2.18
N THR A 177 10.10 1.35 1.05
CA THR A 177 9.32 0.12 0.93
C THR A 177 9.83 -0.95 1.90
N PHE A 178 11.15 -1.17 1.93
CA PHE A 178 11.76 -2.17 2.80
C PHE A 178 11.53 -1.84 4.27
N VAL A 179 11.78 -0.61 4.68
CA VAL A 179 11.64 -0.21 6.09
C VAL A 179 10.17 -0.32 6.54
N ILE A 180 9.25 0.34 5.84
CA ILE A 180 7.83 0.33 6.26
C ILE A 180 7.21 -1.05 6.08
N GLY A 181 7.44 -1.71 4.95
CA GLY A 181 6.94 -3.07 4.70
C GLY A 181 7.38 -4.07 5.77
N THR A 182 8.66 -4.01 6.20
CA THR A 182 9.17 -4.87 7.26
C THR A 182 8.54 -4.54 8.61
N LEU A 183 8.51 -3.26 9.00
CA LEU A 183 7.96 -2.84 10.30
C LEU A 183 6.47 -3.18 10.43
N LEU A 184 5.69 -2.96 9.37
CA LEU A 184 4.27 -3.31 9.35
C LEU A 184 4.06 -4.83 9.35
N SER A 185 4.86 -5.61 8.60
CA SER A 185 4.80 -7.07 8.67
C SER A 185 5.13 -7.62 10.06
N MET A 186 6.11 -7.05 10.75
CA MET A 186 6.43 -7.42 12.14
C MET A 186 5.28 -7.05 13.08
N ALA A 187 4.70 -5.88 12.91
CA ALA A 187 3.56 -5.42 13.68
C ALA A 187 2.33 -6.34 13.46
N ASP A 188 2.14 -6.79 12.23
CA ASP A 188 1.04 -7.68 11.87
C ASP A 188 1.20 -9.09 12.48
N VAL A 189 2.40 -9.65 12.51
CA VAL A 189 2.67 -10.87 13.28
C VAL A 189 2.19 -10.72 14.73
N TRP A 190 2.43 -9.56 15.35
CA TRP A 190 1.99 -9.30 16.71
C TRP A 190 0.47 -9.13 16.80
N ALA A 191 -0.17 -8.48 15.82
CA ALA A 191 -1.61 -8.27 15.76
C ALA A 191 -2.38 -9.58 15.59
N VAL A 192 -1.95 -10.45 14.67
CA VAL A 192 -2.52 -11.77 14.44
C VAL A 192 -2.36 -12.66 15.68
N ARG A 193 -1.19 -12.65 16.35
CA ARG A 193 -1.00 -13.35 17.64
C ARG A 193 -1.96 -12.88 18.73
N ARG A 194 -2.36 -11.62 18.71
CA ARG A 194 -3.33 -11.03 19.64
C ARG A 194 -4.77 -11.23 19.21
N GLY A 195 -5.00 -11.82 18.03
CA GLY A 195 -6.31 -12.07 17.45
C GLY A 195 -7.08 -10.79 17.16
N ILE A 196 -6.39 -9.70 16.68
CA ILE A 196 -7.06 -8.47 16.25
C ILE A 196 -7.79 -8.72 14.94
N TRP A 197 -7.19 -9.51 14.05
CA TRP A 197 -7.78 -10.07 12.83
C TRP A 197 -7.29 -11.49 12.60
N TYR A 198 -7.91 -12.17 11.66
CA TYR A 198 -7.58 -13.55 11.30
C TYR A 198 -7.85 -13.83 9.84
N PHE A 199 -7.14 -14.79 9.26
CA PHE A 199 -7.22 -15.18 7.85
C PHE A 199 -7.92 -16.53 7.69
N ASP A 200 -8.72 -16.67 6.61
CA ASP A 200 -9.27 -17.95 6.22
C ASP A 200 -8.18 -18.83 5.58
N LYS A 201 -7.79 -19.88 6.30
CA LYS A 201 -6.74 -20.83 5.87
C LYS A 201 -7.06 -21.55 4.56
N SER A 202 -8.31 -21.56 4.11
CA SER A 202 -8.70 -22.18 2.84
C SER A 202 -8.44 -21.27 1.62
N GLN A 203 -8.22 -19.97 1.85
CA GLN A 203 -8.10 -18.94 0.81
C GLN A 203 -6.70 -18.32 0.70
N ILE A 204 -5.74 -18.84 1.45
CA ILE A 204 -4.31 -18.49 1.44
C ILE A 204 -3.48 -19.69 1.03
N THR A 205 -2.26 -19.46 0.53
CA THR A 205 -1.34 -20.54 0.08
C THR A 205 -0.78 -21.38 1.23
N ARG A 206 -1.02 -20.99 2.49
CA ARG A 206 -0.49 -21.62 3.70
C ARG A 206 1.04 -21.58 3.82
N VAL A 207 1.68 -20.69 3.08
CA VAL A 207 3.09 -20.34 3.29
C VAL A 207 3.13 -19.21 4.31
N TYR A 208 3.84 -19.43 5.41
CA TYR A 208 3.84 -18.51 6.55
C TYR A 208 5.22 -17.93 6.82
N VAL A 209 5.28 -16.63 7.03
CA VAL A 209 6.45 -15.93 7.56
C VAL A 209 6.34 -15.93 9.09
N ALA A 210 7.45 -16.18 9.78
CA ALA A 210 7.50 -16.36 11.24
C ALA A 210 6.49 -17.41 11.78
N GLY A 211 6.05 -18.37 10.93
CA GLY A 211 5.10 -19.42 11.28
C GLY A 211 3.67 -18.96 11.52
N ILE A 212 3.32 -17.70 11.27
CA ILE A 212 2.04 -17.11 11.64
C ILE A 212 1.42 -16.29 10.53
N LEU A 213 2.19 -15.37 9.92
CA LEU A 213 1.70 -14.43 8.95
C LEU A 213 1.71 -15.04 7.55
N PRO A 214 0.59 -15.09 6.82
CA PRO A 214 0.59 -15.48 5.42
C PRO A 214 1.58 -14.61 4.62
N TRP A 215 2.36 -15.21 3.71
CA TRP A 215 3.30 -14.46 2.88
C TRP A 215 2.58 -13.42 2.01
N GLU A 216 1.33 -13.68 1.67
CA GLU A 216 0.48 -12.74 0.93
C GLU A 216 0.30 -11.42 1.68
N GLU A 217 0.21 -11.48 3.01
CA GLU A 217 0.10 -10.28 3.83
C GLU A 217 1.42 -9.49 3.85
N VAL A 218 2.55 -10.19 3.95
CA VAL A 218 3.86 -9.56 3.78
C VAL A 218 3.95 -8.89 2.40
N ALA A 219 3.56 -9.61 1.34
CA ALA A 219 3.53 -9.08 -0.02
C ALA A 219 2.59 -7.87 -0.14
N PHE A 220 1.46 -7.84 0.57
CA PHE A 220 0.56 -6.70 0.63
C PHE A 220 1.27 -5.46 1.20
N PHE A 221 1.93 -5.54 2.36
CA PHE A 221 2.63 -4.39 2.94
C PHE A 221 3.76 -3.88 2.06
N TYR A 222 4.53 -4.76 1.43
CA TYR A 222 5.58 -4.35 0.51
C TYR A 222 5.02 -3.73 -0.77
N THR A 223 3.98 -4.31 -1.36
CA THR A 223 3.37 -3.78 -2.59
C THR A 223 2.70 -2.43 -2.35
N THR A 224 1.94 -2.28 -1.28
CA THR A 224 1.27 -1.00 -0.96
C THR A 224 2.28 0.08 -0.58
N SER A 225 3.32 -0.24 0.18
CA SER A 225 4.41 0.69 0.48
C SER A 225 5.16 1.12 -0.78
N PHE A 226 5.43 0.20 -1.71
CA PHE A 226 6.05 0.48 -2.99
C PHE A 226 5.20 1.43 -3.84
N LEU A 227 3.89 1.17 -3.94
CA LEU A 227 2.95 2.01 -4.68
C LEU A 227 2.83 3.42 -4.09
N VAL A 228 2.73 3.53 -2.77
CA VAL A 228 2.62 4.83 -2.09
C VAL A 228 3.91 5.63 -2.23
N SER A 229 5.09 4.98 -2.09
CA SER A 229 6.38 5.64 -2.30
C SER A 229 6.52 6.22 -3.71
N GLN A 230 6.11 5.49 -4.73
CA GLN A 230 6.07 5.98 -6.11
C GLN A 230 5.07 7.12 -6.28
N SER A 231 3.86 6.96 -5.73
CA SER A 231 2.80 7.96 -5.87
C SER A 231 3.20 9.31 -5.27
N ILE A 232 3.79 9.31 -4.07
CA ILE A 232 4.22 10.58 -3.46
C ILE A 232 5.33 11.26 -4.25
N LEU A 233 6.26 10.50 -4.85
CA LEU A 233 7.31 11.06 -5.70
C LEU A 233 6.75 11.70 -6.98
N VAL A 234 5.70 11.11 -7.56
CA VAL A 234 5.05 11.68 -8.74
C VAL A 234 4.25 12.94 -8.39
N LEU A 235 3.59 12.95 -7.24
CA LEU A 235 2.71 14.05 -6.81
C LEU A 235 3.47 15.21 -6.14
N ALA A 236 4.60 14.95 -5.49
CA ALA A 236 5.36 15.97 -4.78
C ALA A 236 6.01 16.98 -5.76
N PRO A 237 6.15 18.25 -5.36
CA PRO A 237 6.93 19.22 -6.08
C PRO A 237 8.35 18.72 -6.36
N SER A 238 8.91 19.09 -7.53
CA SER A 238 10.28 18.70 -7.92
C SER A 238 11.34 19.13 -6.92
N THR A 239 11.08 20.21 -6.18
CA THR A 239 11.92 20.71 -5.10
C THR A 239 12.05 19.75 -3.91
N LEU A 240 11.13 18.81 -3.73
CA LEU A 240 11.06 17.90 -2.58
C LEU A 240 11.41 16.44 -2.90
N ARG A 241 11.59 16.13 -4.16
CA ARG A 241 11.85 14.76 -4.63
C ARG A 241 13.25 14.56 -5.22
#